data_e2d92d656e58b9e5d843af2e68fb01cb
#
_entry.id   e2d92d656e58b9e5d843af2e68fb01cb
#
_cell.length_a   1.000
_cell.length_b   1.000
_cell.length_c   1.000
_cell.angle_alpha   90.00
_cell.angle_beta   90.00
_cell.angle_gamma   90.00
#
_symmetry.space_group_name_H-M   'P 1'
#
loop_
_entity.id
_entity.type
_entity.pdbx_description
1 polymer ?
#
loop_
_entity_poly.entity_id
_entity_poly.type
_entity_poly.pdbx_seq_one_letter_code
_entity_poly.pdbx_strand_id
1 'polypeptide(L)'
;KLIANGCVLISQHADSMGAPTACETAGVPNVSYNGSTQAACPNTFIVSSRIDWAPYYEYAITAAMNGEAIDADWTGTLATGSVVLTDVNTTAAAEGTQEAIDAVKAELENGTRHVFDCSTFTVKGETLTSSKADVDTDPNYTPDTEAIVDGYFAESTFRSAPYFDLQIDGINLLDEQY
;
A
#
# COMPACT_ATOMS: atom_id res chain seq x y z
N LYS A 1 -12.93 6.04 -17.03
CA LYS A 1 -12.89 7.46 -16.59
C LYS A 1 -11.43 7.94 -16.46
N LEU A 2 -10.58 7.37 -15.59
CA LEU A 2 -9.21 7.85 -15.32
C LEU A 2 -8.37 8.03 -16.58
N ILE A 3 -8.30 7.03 -17.45
CA ILE A 3 -7.56 7.10 -18.71
C ILE A 3 -8.11 8.23 -19.62
N ALA A 4 -9.43 8.38 -19.69
CA ALA A 4 -10.06 9.47 -20.48
C ALA A 4 -9.76 10.87 -19.89
N ASN A 5 -9.39 10.94 -18.60
CA ASN A 5 -8.95 12.18 -17.94
C ASN A 5 -7.42 12.40 -18.03
N GLY A 6 -6.71 11.57 -18.81
CA GLY A 6 -5.28 11.74 -19.07
C GLY A 6 -4.35 11.07 -18.07
N CYS A 7 -4.85 10.16 -17.22
CA CYS A 7 -3.98 9.37 -16.35
C CYS A 7 -3.10 8.44 -17.20
N VAL A 8 -1.81 8.49 -16.97
CA VAL A 8 -0.77 7.77 -17.72
C VAL A 8 -0.25 6.52 -16.99
N LEU A 9 -0.69 6.31 -15.78
CA LEU A 9 -0.45 5.12 -14.95
C LEU A 9 -1.72 4.84 -14.15
N ILE A 10 -2.15 3.60 -14.08
CA ILE A 10 -3.29 3.17 -13.28
C ILE A 10 -2.79 2.25 -12.17
N SER A 11 -3.10 2.61 -10.94
CA SER A 11 -2.96 1.72 -9.78
C SER A 11 -4.34 1.22 -9.37
N GLN A 12 -4.44 -0.06 -9.05
CA GLN A 12 -5.70 -0.64 -8.58
C GLN A 12 -5.50 -1.47 -7.31
N HIS A 13 -6.57 -1.56 -6.53
CA HIS A 13 -6.66 -2.42 -5.35
C HIS A 13 -7.82 -3.42 -5.45
N ALA A 14 -8.56 -3.42 -6.56
CA ALA A 14 -9.72 -4.29 -6.75
C ALA A 14 -9.29 -5.70 -7.20
N ASP A 15 -9.96 -6.73 -6.68
CA ASP A 15 -9.79 -8.14 -7.06
C ASP A 15 -10.53 -8.46 -8.37
N SER A 16 -10.31 -7.66 -9.41
CA SER A 16 -10.95 -7.84 -10.71
C SER A 16 -10.00 -7.54 -11.86
N MET A 17 -10.30 -8.13 -13.03
CA MET A 17 -9.54 -7.90 -14.25
C MET A 17 -10.03 -6.69 -15.06
N GLY A 18 -11.00 -5.93 -14.55
CA GLY A 18 -11.59 -4.80 -15.28
C GLY A 18 -10.58 -3.68 -15.56
N ALA A 19 -9.85 -3.23 -14.56
CA ALA A 19 -8.84 -2.20 -14.73
C ALA A 19 -7.63 -2.70 -15.56
N PRO A 20 -7.00 -3.88 -15.27
CA PRO A 20 -5.94 -4.42 -16.10
C PRO A 20 -6.31 -4.56 -17.57
N THR A 21 -7.48 -5.11 -17.88
CA THR A 21 -7.95 -5.27 -19.27
C THR A 21 -8.19 -3.94 -19.97
N ALA A 22 -8.74 -2.95 -19.25
CA ALA A 22 -8.93 -1.61 -19.80
C ALA A 22 -7.58 -0.91 -20.06
N CYS A 23 -6.59 -1.12 -19.20
CA CYS A 23 -5.23 -0.61 -19.39
C CYS A 23 -4.56 -1.25 -20.61
N GLU A 24 -4.66 -2.57 -20.75
CA GLU A 24 -4.12 -3.29 -21.92
C GLU A 24 -4.74 -2.78 -23.22
N THR A 25 -6.06 -2.62 -23.26
CA THR A 25 -6.78 -2.09 -24.43
C THR A 25 -6.34 -0.67 -24.79
N ALA A 26 -6.05 0.15 -23.80
CA ALA A 26 -5.68 1.55 -23.99
C ALA A 26 -4.16 1.78 -24.12
N GLY A 27 -3.34 0.78 -23.90
CA GLY A 27 -1.88 0.89 -23.90
C GLY A 27 -1.35 1.72 -22.72
N VAL A 28 -2.04 1.71 -21.57
CA VAL A 28 -1.67 2.50 -20.38
C VAL A 28 -1.05 1.58 -19.34
N PRO A 29 0.17 1.88 -18.85
CA PRO A 29 0.82 1.12 -17.79
C PRO A 29 -0.05 1.00 -16.54
N ASN A 30 0.05 -0.16 -15.86
CA ASN A 30 -0.68 -0.38 -14.62
C ASN A 30 0.14 -1.17 -13.60
N VAL A 31 -0.19 -0.92 -12.33
CA VAL A 31 0.25 -1.70 -11.17
C VAL A 31 -0.98 -2.28 -10.48
N SER A 32 -0.84 -3.48 -9.96
CA SER A 32 -1.94 -4.21 -9.34
C SER A 32 -1.65 -4.51 -7.86
N TYR A 33 -2.59 -5.17 -7.22
CA TYR A 33 -2.51 -5.63 -5.85
C TYR A 33 -2.83 -7.13 -5.78
N ASN A 34 -2.23 -7.79 -4.80
CA ASN A 34 -2.49 -9.17 -4.36
C ASN A 34 -2.13 -10.28 -5.37
N GLY A 35 -1.55 -9.94 -6.49
CA GLY A 35 -1.08 -10.93 -7.47
C GLY A 35 -0.79 -10.32 -8.83
N SER A 36 -0.07 -11.07 -9.66
CA SER A 36 0.24 -10.65 -11.02
C SER A 36 -1.00 -10.74 -11.92
N THR A 37 -1.29 -9.66 -12.62
CA THR A 37 -2.30 -9.60 -13.69
C THR A 37 -1.67 -9.68 -15.08
N GLN A 38 -0.38 -9.98 -15.17
CA GLN A 38 0.38 -10.02 -16.43
C GLN A 38 -0.24 -10.91 -17.50
N ALA A 39 -0.87 -12.02 -17.11
CA ALA A 39 -1.54 -12.89 -18.07
C ALA A 39 -2.70 -12.22 -18.82
N ALA A 40 -3.36 -11.23 -18.21
CA ALA A 40 -4.46 -10.47 -18.79
C ALA A 40 -4.00 -9.18 -19.48
N CYS A 41 -2.85 -8.66 -19.11
CA CYS A 41 -2.31 -7.40 -19.62
C CYS A 41 -0.78 -7.44 -19.78
N PRO A 42 -0.28 -8.29 -20.71
CA PRO A 42 1.14 -8.58 -20.86
C PRO A 42 1.97 -7.38 -21.31
N ASN A 43 1.38 -6.40 -21.96
CA ASN A 43 2.08 -5.24 -22.49
C ASN A 43 1.97 -3.99 -21.57
N THR A 44 1.15 -4.03 -20.53
CA THR A 44 0.88 -2.86 -19.69
C THR A 44 1.03 -3.11 -18.19
N PHE A 45 0.98 -4.35 -17.72
CA PHE A 45 1.28 -4.69 -16.33
C PHE A 45 2.76 -4.45 -16.03
N ILE A 46 3.06 -3.73 -14.96
CA ILE A 46 4.43 -3.48 -14.50
C ILE A 46 4.81 -4.41 -13.36
N VAL A 47 4.10 -4.30 -12.24
CA VAL A 47 4.38 -5.04 -10.99
C VAL A 47 3.13 -5.04 -10.11
N SER A 48 3.06 -5.96 -9.17
CA SER A 48 2.03 -5.98 -8.13
C SER A 48 2.67 -6.14 -6.75
N SER A 49 2.14 -5.45 -5.76
CA SER A 49 2.33 -5.85 -4.37
C SER A 49 1.43 -7.03 -4.04
N ARG A 50 1.89 -7.91 -3.17
CA ARG A 50 1.10 -9.01 -2.64
C ARG A 50 1.44 -9.30 -1.19
N ILE A 51 0.55 -10.00 -0.49
CA ILE A 51 0.78 -10.50 0.86
C ILE A 51 1.35 -11.91 0.75
N ASP A 52 2.44 -12.16 1.49
CA ASP A 52 2.90 -13.51 1.79
C ASP A 52 2.46 -13.85 3.22
N TRP A 53 1.60 -14.85 3.33
CA TRP A 53 1.02 -15.29 4.60
C TRP A 53 1.93 -16.23 5.38
N ALA A 54 3.00 -16.75 4.78
CA ALA A 54 3.88 -17.73 5.42
C ALA A 54 4.48 -17.21 6.73
N PRO A 55 5.02 -15.98 6.82
CA PRO A 55 5.55 -15.46 8.08
C PRO A 55 4.53 -15.39 9.21
N TYR A 56 3.29 -15.01 8.91
CA TYR A 56 2.22 -14.99 9.93
C TYR A 56 1.84 -16.40 10.37
N TYR A 57 1.69 -17.34 9.45
CA TYR A 57 1.36 -18.71 9.81
C TYR A 57 2.47 -19.37 10.62
N GLU A 58 3.73 -19.14 10.29
CA GLU A 58 4.86 -19.61 11.06
C GLU A 58 4.83 -19.07 12.50
N TYR A 59 4.59 -17.77 12.66
CA TYR A 59 4.41 -17.14 13.97
C TYR A 59 3.25 -17.76 14.73
N ALA A 60 2.05 -17.79 14.17
CA ALA A 60 0.84 -18.25 14.86
C ALA A 60 0.90 -19.74 15.24
N ILE A 61 1.42 -20.59 14.34
CA ILE A 61 1.60 -22.02 14.60
C ILE A 61 2.65 -22.24 15.71
N THR A 62 3.76 -21.52 15.66
CA THR A 62 4.82 -21.62 16.68
C THR A 62 4.31 -21.20 18.06
N ALA A 63 3.60 -20.08 18.15
CA ALA A 63 2.97 -19.63 19.39
C ALA A 63 2.00 -20.69 19.95
N ALA A 64 1.13 -21.23 19.09
CA ALA A 64 0.19 -22.28 19.49
C ALA A 64 0.90 -23.57 19.97
N MET A 65 1.97 -23.99 19.30
CA MET A 65 2.76 -25.17 19.71
C MET A 65 3.47 -24.98 21.06
N ASN A 66 3.87 -23.73 21.35
CA ASN A 66 4.50 -23.37 22.63
C ASN A 66 3.48 -23.09 23.74
N GLY A 67 2.18 -23.08 23.45
CA GLY A 67 1.14 -22.67 24.40
C GLY A 67 1.13 -21.18 24.71
N GLU A 68 1.67 -20.38 23.84
CA GLU A 68 1.70 -18.92 23.90
C GLU A 68 0.42 -18.32 23.28
N ALA A 69 0.03 -17.13 23.73
CA ALA A 69 -1.07 -16.39 23.11
C ALA A 69 -0.65 -15.86 21.74
N ILE A 70 -1.55 -15.95 20.76
CA ILE A 70 -1.39 -15.28 19.48
C ILE A 70 -1.86 -13.83 19.68
N ASP A 71 -1.08 -12.86 19.18
CA ASP A 71 -1.42 -11.45 19.27
C ASP A 71 -2.76 -11.13 18.59
N ALA A 72 -3.52 -10.23 19.19
CA ALA A 72 -4.81 -9.81 18.63
C ALA A 72 -4.66 -9.00 17.33
N ASP A 73 -3.52 -8.34 17.15
CA ASP A 73 -3.12 -7.64 15.93
C ASP A 73 -1.67 -7.98 15.59
N TRP A 74 -1.40 -8.21 14.31
CA TRP A 74 -0.07 -8.51 13.79
C TRP A 74 0.15 -7.79 12.47
N THR A 75 1.17 -6.95 12.41
CA THR A 75 1.52 -6.18 11.22
C THR A 75 2.71 -6.80 10.49
N GLY A 76 2.45 -7.27 9.27
CA GLY A 76 3.50 -7.70 8.35
C GLY A 76 4.04 -6.54 7.53
N THR A 77 5.34 -6.57 7.26
CA THR A 77 6.07 -5.52 6.52
C THR A 77 6.94 -6.14 5.42
N LEU A 78 7.61 -5.28 4.64
CA LEU A 78 8.67 -5.71 3.71
C LEU A 78 9.80 -6.44 4.47
N ALA A 79 10.20 -5.90 5.63
CA ALA A 79 11.27 -6.48 6.44
C ALA A 79 10.90 -7.85 7.04
N THR A 80 9.63 -8.10 7.36
CA THR A 80 9.16 -9.42 7.83
C THR A 80 8.93 -10.42 6.70
N GLY A 81 8.98 -9.97 5.44
CA GLY A 81 8.70 -10.80 4.27
C GLY A 81 7.20 -11.03 4.00
N SER A 82 6.31 -10.38 4.74
CA SER A 82 4.87 -10.49 4.52
C SER A 82 4.36 -9.59 3.40
N VAL A 83 5.01 -8.46 3.18
CA VAL A 83 4.77 -7.62 2.00
C VAL A 83 5.86 -7.92 0.98
N VAL A 84 5.46 -8.37 -0.20
CA VAL A 84 6.39 -8.73 -1.27
C VAL A 84 5.90 -8.15 -2.60
N LEU A 85 6.80 -8.06 -3.58
CA LEU A 85 6.47 -7.68 -4.94
C LEU A 85 6.50 -8.91 -5.84
N THR A 86 5.67 -8.90 -6.88
CA THR A 86 5.82 -9.84 -8.00
C THR A 86 7.03 -9.45 -8.83
N ASP A 87 7.46 -10.33 -9.74
CA ASP A 87 8.49 -9.97 -10.71
C ASP A 87 8.04 -8.76 -11.55
N VAL A 88 8.97 -7.89 -11.87
CA VAL A 88 8.74 -6.75 -12.76
C VAL A 88 8.63 -7.26 -14.20
N ASN A 89 7.54 -6.91 -14.87
CA ASN A 89 7.34 -7.22 -16.28
C ASN A 89 8.21 -6.30 -17.15
N THR A 90 9.35 -6.78 -17.58
CA THR A 90 10.32 -6.03 -18.40
C THR A 90 9.80 -5.67 -19.80
N THR A 91 8.67 -6.24 -20.25
CA THR A 91 8.03 -5.84 -21.51
C THR A 91 7.31 -4.50 -21.38
N ALA A 92 6.74 -4.22 -20.21
CA ALA A 92 5.94 -3.01 -19.96
C ALA A 92 6.72 -1.94 -19.18
N ALA A 93 7.67 -2.37 -18.34
CA ALA A 93 8.46 -1.47 -17.50
C ALA A 93 9.50 -0.70 -18.32
N ALA A 94 9.72 0.57 -17.96
CA ALA A 94 10.82 1.36 -18.52
C ALA A 94 12.17 0.84 -18.01
N GLU A 95 13.24 1.17 -18.75
CA GLU A 95 14.60 0.94 -18.30
C GLU A 95 14.84 1.63 -16.93
N GLY A 96 15.52 0.95 -16.02
CA GLY A 96 15.79 1.44 -14.66
C GLY A 96 14.64 1.24 -13.67
N THR A 97 13.50 0.67 -14.06
CA THR A 97 12.35 0.45 -13.16
C THR A 97 12.72 -0.49 -12.01
N GLN A 98 13.43 -1.59 -12.29
CA GLN A 98 13.80 -2.56 -11.24
C GLN A 98 14.74 -1.92 -10.22
N GLU A 99 15.75 -1.22 -10.68
CA GLU A 99 16.73 -0.54 -9.83
C GLU A 99 16.07 0.53 -8.94
N ALA A 100 15.10 1.27 -9.50
CA ALA A 100 14.35 2.26 -8.73
C ALA A 100 13.47 1.60 -7.65
N ILE A 101 12.83 0.50 -7.97
CA ILE A 101 12.03 -0.28 -7.01
C ILE A 101 12.92 -0.83 -5.89
N ASP A 102 14.07 -1.42 -6.22
CA ASP A 102 14.98 -2.00 -5.24
C ASP A 102 15.55 -0.93 -4.30
N ALA A 103 15.86 0.25 -4.82
CA ALA A 103 16.33 1.38 -4.00
C ALA A 103 15.25 1.85 -3.01
N VAL A 104 14.02 2.07 -3.47
CA VAL A 104 12.90 2.49 -2.60
C VAL A 104 12.56 1.40 -1.59
N LYS A 105 12.57 0.14 -2.00
CA LYS A 105 12.34 -0.99 -1.09
C LYS A 105 13.36 -0.99 0.05
N ALA A 106 14.64 -0.83 -0.25
CA ALA A 106 15.70 -0.77 0.75
C ALA A 106 15.51 0.42 1.72
N GLU A 107 15.09 1.59 1.21
CA GLU A 107 14.80 2.75 2.05
C GLU A 107 13.60 2.52 2.99
N LEU A 108 12.55 1.86 2.53
CA LEU A 108 11.39 1.48 3.34
C LEU A 108 11.77 0.44 4.41
N GLU A 109 12.56 -0.57 4.04
CA GLU A 109 13.00 -1.64 4.95
C GLU A 109 13.91 -1.12 6.07
N ASN A 110 14.76 -0.15 5.78
CA ASN A 110 15.68 0.44 6.77
C ASN A 110 15.10 1.66 7.49
N GLY A 111 13.86 2.06 7.18
CA GLY A 111 13.15 3.16 7.84
C GLY A 111 13.65 4.56 7.48
N THR A 112 14.43 4.72 6.40
CA THR A 112 14.85 6.05 5.93
C THR A 112 13.84 6.73 5.01
N ARG A 113 12.82 6.00 4.58
CA ARG A 113 11.68 6.51 3.82
C ARG A 113 10.39 6.08 4.48
N HIS A 114 9.43 7.00 4.58
CA HIS A 114 8.07 6.74 5.01
C HIS A 114 7.10 7.05 3.86
N VAL A 115 6.04 6.26 3.73
CA VAL A 115 5.04 6.42 2.64
C VAL A 115 4.34 7.77 2.77
N PHE A 116 3.94 8.14 3.98
CA PHE A 116 3.24 9.38 4.27
C PHE A 116 4.13 10.36 5.05
N ASP A 117 5.27 10.76 4.44
CA ASP A 117 6.10 11.85 4.94
C ASP A 117 5.33 13.17 4.83
N CYS A 118 5.00 13.77 5.99
CA CYS A 118 4.17 14.97 6.09
C CYS A 118 4.79 16.21 5.44
N SER A 119 6.07 16.18 5.11
CA SER A 119 6.72 17.26 4.36
C SER A 119 6.39 17.23 2.86
N THR A 120 5.83 16.13 2.34
CA THR A 120 5.56 15.91 0.92
C THR A 120 4.14 16.22 0.49
N PHE A 121 3.22 16.47 1.42
CA PHE A 121 1.83 16.76 1.13
C PHE A 121 1.22 17.75 2.13
N THR A 122 0.05 18.29 1.81
CA THR A 122 -0.77 19.12 2.70
C THR A 122 -2.17 18.56 2.84
N VAL A 123 -2.85 18.94 3.92
CA VAL A 123 -4.26 18.66 4.18
C VAL A 123 -4.95 19.98 4.50
N LYS A 124 -5.92 20.38 3.68
CA LYS A 124 -6.62 21.68 3.77
C LYS A 124 -5.66 22.89 3.72
N GLY A 125 -4.61 22.78 2.92
CA GLY A 125 -3.60 23.82 2.73
C GLY A 125 -2.52 23.90 3.81
N GLU A 126 -2.56 23.01 4.81
CA GLU A 126 -1.64 23.02 5.94
C GLU A 126 -0.73 21.77 5.94
N THR A 127 0.51 21.92 6.35
CA THR A 127 1.38 20.79 6.65
C THR A 127 0.88 20.07 7.90
N LEU A 128 0.72 18.77 7.80
CA LEU A 128 0.18 17.96 8.89
C LEU A 128 1.24 17.80 9.99
N THR A 129 0.91 18.26 11.20
CA THR A 129 1.78 18.15 12.39
C THR A 129 1.17 17.31 13.52
N SER A 130 -0.12 17.02 13.44
CA SER A 130 -0.85 16.18 14.39
C SER A 130 -2.07 15.60 13.67
N SER A 131 -2.34 14.34 13.90
CA SER A 131 -3.57 13.66 13.45
C SER A 131 -3.85 12.52 14.41
N LYS A 132 -5.05 12.51 14.97
CA LYS A 132 -5.47 11.43 15.85
C LYS A 132 -6.24 10.37 15.09
N ALA A 133 -5.93 9.12 15.37
CA ALA A 133 -6.59 7.95 14.81
C ALA A 133 -7.11 7.04 15.92
N ASP A 134 -8.13 6.29 15.60
CA ASP A 134 -8.60 5.15 16.36
C ASP A 134 -7.81 3.93 15.91
N VAL A 135 -6.99 3.39 16.77
CA VAL A 135 -6.07 2.29 16.45
C VAL A 135 -6.21 1.08 17.37
N ASP A 136 -7.04 1.16 18.40
CA ASP A 136 -7.30 0.01 19.25
C ASP A 136 -8.37 -0.94 18.67
N THR A 137 -8.68 -2.01 19.38
CA THR A 137 -9.61 -3.04 18.93
C THR A 137 -10.94 -3.01 19.70
N ASP A 138 -11.20 -1.94 20.43
CA ASP A 138 -12.45 -1.79 21.18
C ASP A 138 -13.64 -1.51 20.22
N PRO A 139 -14.88 -1.68 20.66
CA PRO A 139 -16.04 -1.48 19.77
C PRO A 139 -16.42 0.01 19.55
N ASN A 140 -15.70 0.95 20.19
CA ASN A 140 -16.02 2.36 20.11
C ASN A 140 -15.04 3.05 19.15
N TYR A 141 -15.56 3.91 18.26
CA TYR A 141 -14.70 4.74 17.43
C TYR A 141 -14.28 6.00 18.21
N THR A 142 -13.04 6.00 18.71
CA THR A 142 -12.49 7.11 19.51
C THR A 142 -11.08 7.49 19.04
N PRO A 143 -10.94 8.42 18.08
CA PRO A 143 -9.62 8.85 17.60
C PRO A 143 -8.84 9.56 18.71
N ASP A 144 -8.06 8.83 19.47
CA ASP A 144 -7.30 9.34 20.63
C ASP A 144 -5.79 9.18 20.50
N THR A 145 -5.33 8.31 19.62
CA THR A 145 -3.91 8.01 19.42
C THR A 145 -3.29 8.94 18.39
N GLU A 146 -2.19 9.62 18.74
CA GLU A 146 -1.46 10.47 17.80
C GLU A 146 -0.76 9.61 16.75
N ALA A 147 -1.14 9.81 15.49
CA ALA A 147 -0.63 9.05 14.36
C ALA A 147 0.55 9.70 13.63
N ILE A 148 0.87 10.98 13.93
CA ILE A 148 2.06 11.63 13.40
C ILE A 148 3.24 11.35 14.32
N VAL A 149 4.24 10.65 13.78
CA VAL A 149 5.46 10.26 14.49
C VAL A 149 6.66 10.75 13.67
N ASP A 150 7.52 11.54 14.28
CA ASP A 150 8.76 12.04 13.64
C ASP A 150 8.55 12.67 12.26
N GLY A 151 7.39 13.30 12.04
CA GLY A 151 7.06 14.00 10.80
C GLY A 151 6.44 13.14 9.70
N TYR A 152 6.08 11.91 9.97
CA TYR A 152 5.32 11.06 9.05
C TYR A 152 4.05 10.49 9.71
N PHE A 153 3.05 10.15 8.91
CA PHE A 153 1.87 9.45 9.38
C PHE A 153 2.18 7.94 9.46
N ALA A 154 2.11 7.38 10.67
CA ALA A 154 2.53 6.01 10.98
C ALA A 154 1.39 4.99 10.68
N GLU A 155 1.03 4.84 9.42
CA GLU A 155 -0.14 4.09 8.94
C GLU A 155 -0.15 2.59 9.25
N SER A 156 0.99 2.01 9.61
CA SER A 156 1.12 0.57 9.88
C SER A 156 1.78 0.27 11.23
N THR A 157 1.96 1.29 12.08
CA THR A 157 2.69 1.13 13.36
C THR A 157 1.79 0.67 14.48
N PHE A 158 0.57 1.18 14.54
CA PHE A 158 -0.32 0.99 15.69
C PHE A 158 -1.33 -0.13 15.50
N ARG A 159 -1.68 -0.45 14.26
CA ARG A 159 -2.45 -1.65 13.89
C ARG A 159 -2.27 -1.98 12.41
N SER A 160 -2.57 -3.22 12.02
CA SER A 160 -2.46 -3.71 10.64
C SER A 160 -3.58 -3.20 9.72
N ALA A 161 -4.77 -2.89 10.28
CA ALA A 161 -5.90 -2.38 9.50
C ALA A 161 -5.70 -0.89 9.16
N PRO A 162 -6.18 -0.42 8.00
CA PRO A 162 -6.07 0.98 7.61
C PRO A 162 -6.74 1.93 8.61
N TYR A 163 -6.07 3.02 8.95
CA TYR A 163 -6.60 4.13 9.75
C TYR A 163 -6.22 5.51 9.19
N PHE A 164 -5.62 5.55 8.00
CA PHE A 164 -5.39 6.79 7.26
C PHE A 164 -6.69 7.18 6.55
N ASP A 165 -7.34 8.26 7.01
CA ASP A 165 -8.61 8.77 6.51
C ASP A 165 -8.53 10.22 6.00
N LEU A 166 -7.31 10.73 5.81
CA LEU A 166 -7.07 12.13 5.46
C LEU A 166 -7.20 12.37 3.96
N GLN A 167 -7.84 13.49 3.61
CA GLN A 167 -7.91 13.97 2.24
C GLN A 167 -6.66 14.80 1.93
N ILE A 168 -5.73 14.22 1.19
CA ILE A 168 -4.51 14.91 0.72
C ILE A 168 -4.89 15.93 -0.36
N ASP A 169 -4.36 17.14 -0.25
CA ASP A 169 -4.58 18.21 -1.24
C ASP A 169 -4.02 17.80 -2.62
N GLY A 170 -4.75 18.18 -3.68
CA GLY A 170 -4.39 17.84 -5.05
C GLY A 170 -4.90 16.49 -5.54
N ILE A 171 -5.48 15.64 -4.67
CA ILE A 171 -6.18 14.43 -5.07
C ILE A 171 -7.59 14.79 -5.51
N ASN A 172 -7.93 14.47 -6.76
CA ASN A 172 -9.27 14.66 -7.32
C ASN A 172 -10.06 13.35 -7.27
N LEU A 173 -11.09 13.30 -6.45
CA LEU A 173 -12.05 12.19 -6.43
C LEU A 173 -12.99 12.33 -7.62
N LEU A 174 -13.07 11.31 -8.48
CA LEU A 174 -13.94 11.31 -9.65
C LEU A 174 -15.34 10.77 -9.39
N ASP A 175 -15.54 10.12 -8.27
CA ASP A 175 -16.79 9.52 -7.86
C ASP A 175 -16.85 9.52 -6.33
N GLU A 176 -17.70 10.37 -5.76
CA GLU A 176 -17.90 10.52 -4.32
C GLU A 176 -19.19 9.84 -3.84
N GLN A 177 -19.83 9.03 -4.71
CA GLN A 177 -21.05 8.32 -4.35
C GLN A 177 -20.70 7.00 -3.66
N TYR A 178 -20.82 7.02 -2.36
CA TYR A 178 -20.90 5.84 -1.51
C TYR A 178 -22.34 5.67 -1.00
#